data_71a8fd655cc3a8be3d384ff1e4061a1a
#
_entry.id   71a8fd655cc3a8be3d384ff1e4061a1a
#
_cell.length_a   1.000
_cell.length_b   1.000
_cell.length_c   1.000
_cell.angle_alpha   90.00
_cell.angle_beta   90.00
_cell.angle_gamma   90.00
#
_symmetry.space_group_name_H-M   'P 1'
#
loop_
_entity.id
_entity.type
_entity.pdbx_description
1 polymer ?
#
loop_
_entity_poly.entity_id
_entity_poly.type
_entity_poly.pdbx_seq_one_letter_code
_entity_poly.pdbx_strand_id
1 'polypeptide(L)'
;MLEKLYSLWFSHPAVEQIIYWNLADGYAASASPGNMDEGENYYRGGQLRFDLSEKPSYKNLKKLVSKDWNTDLTAITDEAGQARFSAFYGDYTIKAAANGCEKTTDEKLGSDSLRSVAIIL
;
A
#
# COMPACT_ATOMS: atom_id res chain seq x y z
N MET A 1 -12.49 -10.68 8.12
CA MET A 1 -13.09 -9.44 8.68
C MET A 1 -12.15 -8.24 8.49
N LEU A 2 -10.89 -8.31 8.91
CA LEU A 2 -9.91 -7.21 8.81
C LEU A 2 -9.73 -6.71 7.36
N GLU A 3 -9.54 -7.61 6.40
CA GLU A 3 -9.41 -7.29 4.97
C GLU A 3 -10.59 -6.45 4.45
N LYS A 4 -11.84 -6.82 4.78
CA LYS A 4 -13.02 -6.08 4.35
C LYS A 4 -13.07 -4.66 4.92
N LEU A 5 -12.68 -4.49 6.18
CA LEU A 5 -12.63 -3.17 6.82
C LEU A 5 -11.57 -2.28 6.17
N TYR A 6 -10.37 -2.82 5.96
CA TYR A 6 -9.29 -2.07 5.31
C TYR A 6 -9.64 -1.72 3.87
N SER A 7 -10.24 -2.63 3.10
CA SER A 7 -10.69 -2.35 1.74
C SER A 7 -11.78 -1.28 1.70
N LEU A 8 -12.72 -1.30 2.66
CA LEU A 8 -13.74 -0.27 2.80
C LEU A 8 -13.10 1.10 3.07
N TRP A 9 -12.19 1.19 4.04
CA TRP A 9 -11.52 2.43 4.37
C TRP A 9 -10.65 2.94 3.21
N PHE A 10 -9.89 2.07 2.57
CA PHE A 10 -9.06 2.41 1.41
C PHE A 10 -9.89 2.94 0.24
N SER A 11 -11.10 2.42 0.02
CA SER A 11 -11.97 2.87 -1.06
C SER A 11 -12.74 4.16 -0.76
N HIS A 12 -12.74 4.62 0.49
CA HIS A 12 -13.55 5.77 0.89
C HIS A 12 -12.79 7.09 0.73
N PRO A 13 -13.28 8.05 -0.08
CA PRO A 13 -12.52 9.25 -0.43
C PRO A 13 -12.21 10.21 0.73
N ALA A 14 -12.93 10.09 1.85
CA ALA A 14 -12.69 10.90 3.05
C ALA A 14 -11.72 10.25 4.05
N VAL A 15 -11.20 9.05 3.77
CA VAL A 15 -10.20 8.38 4.61
C VAL A 15 -8.82 8.68 4.07
N GLU A 16 -8.07 9.50 4.80
CA GLU A 16 -6.72 9.91 4.41
C GLU A 16 -5.64 9.00 5.01
N GLN A 17 -5.94 8.36 6.15
CA GLN A 17 -4.95 7.55 6.86
C GLN A 17 -5.61 6.46 7.69
N ILE A 18 -4.94 5.32 7.80
CA ILE A 18 -5.29 4.23 8.70
C ILE A 18 -4.09 3.98 9.62
N ILE A 19 -4.30 4.18 10.92
CA ILE A 19 -3.28 3.92 11.94
C ILE A 19 -3.65 2.64 12.68
N TYR A 20 -2.75 1.67 12.69
CA TYR A 20 -2.91 0.45 13.46
C TYR A 20 -2.17 0.55 14.79
N TRP A 21 -2.90 0.31 15.87
CA TRP A 21 -2.35 0.37 17.22
C TRP A 21 -1.75 -0.99 17.62
N ASN A 22 -0.52 -0.97 18.17
CA ASN A 22 0.28 -2.14 18.57
C ASN A 22 0.71 -3.03 17.40
N LEU A 23 1.97 -2.90 16.98
CA LEU A 23 2.53 -3.73 15.92
C LEU A 23 2.72 -5.18 16.36
N ALA A 24 3.22 -5.42 17.57
CA ALA A 24 3.51 -6.75 18.08
C ALA A 24 2.88 -6.98 19.47
N ASP A 25 2.42 -8.21 19.70
CA ASP A 25 1.93 -8.62 21.00
C ASP A 25 3.04 -8.53 22.06
N GLY A 26 2.68 -8.20 23.28
CA GLY A 26 3.61 -8.20 24.41
C GLY A 26 4.51 -6.97 24.51
N TYR A 27 4.29 -5.93 23.71
CA TYR A 27 5.06 -4.69 23.72
C TYR A 27 4.21 -3.45 24.02
N ALA A 28 3.08 -3.61 24.70
CA ALA A 28 2.26 -2.46 25.10
C ALA A 28 3.02 -1.53 26.06
N ALA A 29 2.87 -0.22 25.86
CA ALA A 29 3.67 0.80 26.57
C ALA A 29 3.56 0.77 28.09
N SER A 30 2.46 0.26 28.64
CA SER A 30 2.18 0.22 30.09
C SER A 30 2.32 -1.18 30.71
N ALA A 31 2.96 -2.12 29.99
CA ALA A 31 3.08 -3.51 30.43
C ALA A 31 4.53 -3.98 30.35
N SER A 32 4.88 -4.93 31.20
CA SER A 32 6.18 -5.60 31.13
C SER A 32 6.29 -6.39 29.83
N PRO A 33 7.41 -6.30 29.09
CA PRO A 33 7.58 -7.01 27.83
C PRO A 33 7.31 -8.51 27.95
N GLY A 34 6.45 -9.02 27.10
CA GLY A 34 6.05 -10.44 27.08
C GLY A 34 5.01 -10.85 28.13
N ASN A 35 4.65 -9.97 29.06
CA ASN A 35 3.55 -10.25 29.99
C ASN A 35 2.20 -10.05 29.30
N MET A 36 1.58 -11.15 28.91
CA MET A 36 0.33 -11.15 28.13
C MET A 36 -0.94 -10.94 28.98
N ASP A 37 -0.79 -10.84 30.30
CA ASP A 37 -1.89 -10.66 31.26
C ASP A 37 -1.92 -9.21 31.79
N GLU A 38 -1.04 -8.34 31.29
CA GLU A 38 -0.89 -6.97 31.74
C GLU A 38 -1.25 -5.96 30.64
N GLY A 39 -2.05 -4.95 31.00
CA GLY A 39 -2.40 -3.83 30.14
C GLY A 39 -3.00 -4.26 28.79
N GLU A 40 -2.64 -3.56 27.74
CA GLU A 40 -3.16 -3.84 26.39
C GLU A 40 -2.61 -5.14 25.78
N ASN A 41 -1.55 -5.73 26.35
CA ASN A 41 -1.06 -7.03 25.93
C ASN A 41 -2.14 -8.13 26.02
N TYR A 42 -3.07 -7.98 26.97
CA TYR A 42 -4.18 -8.90 27.18
C TYR A 42 -5.01 -9.11 25.90
N TYR A 43 -5.21 -8.07 25.10
CA TYR A 43 -6.01 -8.15 23.87
C TYR A 43 -5.31 -8.87 22.72
N ARG A 44 -4.02 -9.08 22.80
CA ARG A 44 -3.21 -9.73 21.72
C ARG A 44 -3.50 -9.13 20.35
N GLY A 45 -3.71 -7.81 20.33
CA GLY A 45 -4.12 -7.05 19.16
C GLY A 45 -3.01 -6.79 18.13
N GLY A 46 -1.76 -7.16 18.41
CA GLY A 46 -0.64 -6.97 17.48
C GLY A 46 -0.81 -7.73 16.15
N GLN A 47 -0.18 -7.23 15.11
CA GLN A 47 -0.09 -7.91 13.82
C GLN A 47 0.96 -9.03 13.83
N LEU A 48 1.95 -8.90 14.70
CA LEU A 48 3.00 -9.88 14.95
C LEU A 48 2.79 -10.50 16.34
N ARG A 49 3.35 -11.70 16.57
CA ARG A 49 3.44 -12.29 17.89
C ARG A 49 4.59 -11.67 18.68
N PHE A 50 4.75 -12.04 19.93
CA PHE A 50 5.85 -11.56 20.79
C PHE A 50 7.23 -11.89 20.24
N ASP A 51 7.40 -13.05 19.61
CA ASP A 51 8.61 -13.47 18.91
C ASP A 51 8.78 -12.84 17.51
N LEU A 52 7.95 -11.84 17.18
CA LEU A 52 7.87 -11.14 15.90
C LEU A 52 7.46 -12.02 14.72
N SER A 53 7.00 -13.23 14.94
CA SER A 53 6.44 -14.06 13.88
C SER A 53 5.13 -13.50 13.36
N GLU A 54 4.92 -13.60 12.05
CA GLU A 54 3.75 -13.01 11.36
C GLU A 54 2.45 -13.74 11.72
N LYS A 55 1.43 -12.96 12.11
CA LYS A 55 0.06 -13.47 12.23
C LYS A 55 -0.63 -13.50 10.85
N PRO A 56 -1.71 -14.29 10.68
CA PRO A 56 -2.49 -14.27 9.44
C PRO A 56 -3.00 -12.87 9.06
N SER A 57 -3.35 -12.04 10.04
CA SER A 57 -3.76 -10.64 9.84
C SER A 57 -2.65 -9.81 9.19
N TYR A 58 -1.41 -9.93 9.66
CA TYR A 58 -0.26 -9.26 9.08
C TYR A 58 -0.04 -9.67 7.62
N LYS A 59 -0.08 -10.97 7.33
CA LYS A 59 0.10 -11.49 5.97
C LYS A 59 -0.95 -10.93 5.01
N ASN A 60 -2.20 -10.86 5.45
CA ASN A 60 -3.28 -10.29 4.66
C ASN A 60 -3.10 -8.80 4.42
N LEU A 61 -2.79 -8.00 5.45
CA LEU A 61 -2.55 -6.57 5.30
C LEU A 61 -1.32 -6.28 4.42
N LYS A 62 -0.24 -7.02 4.63
CA LYS A 62 0.96 -6.92 3.80
C LYS A 62 0.63 -7.18 2.33
N LYS A 63 -0.16 -8.22 2.04
CA LYS A 63 -0.61 -8.52 0.67
C LYS A 63 -1.43 -7.37 0.08
N LEU A 64 -2.41 -6.84 0.82
CA LEU A 64 -3.22 -5.72 0.36
C LEU A 64 -2.36 -4.51 0.01
N VAL A 65 -1.50 -4.06 0.92
CA VAL A 65 -0.72 -2.83 0.76
C VAL A 65 0.40 -2.98 -0.28
N SER A 66 1.13 -4.11 -0.26
CA SER A 66 2.30 -4.27 -1.11
C SER A 66 2.01 -4.89 -2.48
N LYS A 67 0.80 -5.41 -2.70
CA LYS A 67 0.45 -6.11 -3.94
C LYS A 67 -0.90 -5.67 -4.51
N ASP A 68 -1.99 -5.86 -3.75
CA ASP A 68 -3.34 -5.71 -4.29
C ASP A 68 -3.70 -4.24 -4.54
N TRP A 69 -3.18 -3.31 -3.74
CA TRP A 69 -3.38 -1.85 -3.86
C TRP A 69 -2.17 -1.12 -4.47
N ASN A 70 -1.26 -1.86 -5.03
CA ASN A 70 -0.12 -1.31 -5.75
C ASN A 70 -0.34 -1.46 -7.25
N THR A 71 0.00 -0.43 -8.01
CA THR A 71 0.00 -0.48 -9.47
C THR A 71 1.44 -0.64 -9.95
N ASP A 72 1.74 -1.82 -10.47
CA ASP A 72 2.99 -2.14 -11.15
C ASP A 72 2.63 -2.87 -12.45
N LEU A 73 2.80 -2.20 -13.58
CA LEU A 73 2.40 -2.74 -14.88
C LEU A 73 3.34 -2.28 -16.00
N THR A 74 3.38 -3.08 -17.04
CA THR A 74 3.99 -2.72 -18.32
C THR A 74 2.90 -2.63 -19.38
N ALA A 75 2.90 -1.57 -20.17
CA ALA A 75 2.00 -1.36 -21.28
C ALA A 75 2.78 -1.09 -22.56
N ILE A 76 2.21 -1.44 -23.69
CA ILE A 76 2.74 -1.11 -25.02
C ILE A 76 1.83 -0.02 -25.59
N THR A 77 2.43 1.02 -26.16
CA THR A 77 1.68 2.08 -26.84
C THR A 77 1.05 1.57 -28.13
N ASP A 78 -0.10 2.15 -28.46
CA ASP A 78 -0.75 1.97 -29.75
C ASP A 78 0.00 2.72 -30.89
N GLU A 79 -0.56 2.67 -32.10
CA GLU A 79 0.02 3.34 -33.29
C GLU A 79 0.09 4.86 -33.14
N ALA A 80 -0.74 5.46 -32.28
CA ALA A 80 -0.70 6.88 -31.94
C ALA A 80 0.29 7.21 -30.80
N GLY A 81 1.04 6.21 -30.32
CA GLY A 81 1.98 6.39 -29.21
C GLY A 81 1.32 6.50 -27.85
N GLN A 82 0.06 6.06 -27.68
CA GLN A 82 -0.70 6.16 -26.45
C GLN A 82 -0.82 4.81 -25.74
N ALA A 83 -0.65 4.80 -24.43
CA ALA A 83 -1.00 3.69 -23.56
C ALA A 83 -2.05 4.17 -22.54
N ARG A 84 -3.06 3.34 -22.27
CA ARG A 84 -4.13 3.63 -21.29
C ARG A 84 -4.25 2.51 -20.30
N PHE A 85 -4.31 2.86 -19.02
CA PHE A 85 -4.47 1.91 -17.93
C PHE A 85 -5.20 2.53 -16.75
N SER A 86 -5.68 1.70 -15.84
CA SER A 86 -6.22 2.13 -14.54
C SER A 86 -5.17 1.94 -13.48
N ALA A 87 -5.07 2.89 -12.56
CA ALA A 87 -4.11 2.89 -11.48
C ALA A 87 -4.74 3.43 -10.19
N PHE A 88 -4.22 3.04 -9.04
CA PHE A 88 -4.57 3.64 -7.76
C PHE A 88 -3.97 5.06 -7.65
N TYR A 89 -4.52 5.89 -6.78
CA TYR A 89 -3.89 7.18 -6.47
C TYR A 89 -2.56 6.96 -5.76
N GLY A 90 -1.56 7.75 -6.13
CA GLY A 90 -0.21 7.63 -5.57
C GLY A 90 0.87 8.32 -6.41
N ASP A 91 2.10 8.15 -5.97
CA ASP A 91 3.27 8.62 -6.68
C ASP A 91 3.81 7.50 -7.57
N TYR A 92 4.15 7.82 -8.82
CA TYR A 92 4.56 6.88 -9.85
C TYR A 92 5.87 7.28 -10.49
N THR A 93 6.72 6.31 -10.71
CA THR A 93 7.86 6.41 -11.60
C THR A 93 7.51 5.73 -12.92
N ILE A 94 7.40 6.49 -14.01
CA ILE A 94 7.05 6.01 -15.34
C ILE A 94 8.31 5.91 -16.17
N LYS A 95 8.60 4.72 -16.69
CA LYS A 95 9.67 4.47 -17.65
C LYS A 95 9.09 4.29 -19.05
N ALA A 96 9.51 5.10 -19.99
CA ALA A 96 9.19 4.96 -21.40
C ALA A 96 10.44 4.60 -22.20
N ALA A 97 10.34 3.63 -23.08
CA ALA A 97 11.44 3.20 -23.94
C ALA A 97 10.97 2.95 -25.37
N ALA A 98 11.71 3.48 -26.36
CA ALA A 98 11.51 3.20 -27.76
C ALA A 98 12.80 3.44 -28.54
N ASN A 99 13.06 2.63 -29.57
CA ASN A 99 14.19 2.78 -30.51
C ASN A 99 15.57 2.95 -29.82
N GLY A 100 15.76 2.29 -28.69
CA GLY A 100 17.01 2.39 -27.92
C GLY A 100 17.13 3.63 -27.02
N CYS A 101 16.13 4.52 -27.01
CA CYS A 101 16.02 5.63 -26.07
C CYS A 101 15.15 5.21 -24.89
N GLU A 102 15.54 5.68 -23.69
CA GLU A 102 14.78 5.48 -22.45
C GLU A 102 14.65 6.80 -21.70
N LYS A 103 13.48 7.07 -21.13
CA LYS A 103 13.24 8.23 -20.31
C LYS A 103 12.41 7.83 -19.08
N THR A 104 12.75 8.40 -17.95
CA THR A 104 12.03 8.21 -16.69
C THR A 104 11.47 9.54 -16.24
N THR A 105 10.23 9.54 -15.76
CA THR A 105 9.57 10.69 -15.14
C THR A 105 8.81 10.26 -13.90
N ASP A 106 8.77 11.12 -12.90
CA ASP A 106 7.98 10.92 -11.69
C ASP A 106 6.70 11.75 -11.79
N GLU A 107 5.58 11.09 -11.53
CA GLU A 107 4.25 11.68 -11.67
C GLU A 107 3.38 11.34 -10.46
N LYS A 108 2.45 12.23 -10.12
CA LYS A 108 1.48 12.01 -9.05
C LYS A 108 0.08 11.89 -9.61
N LEU A 109 -0.56 10.76 -9.35
CA LEU A 109 -1.97 10.54 -9.66
C LEU A 109 -2.82 10.79 -8.41
N GLY A 110 -3.75 11.73 -8.48
CA GLY A 110 -4.72 12.05 -7.43
C GLY A 110 -6.07 12.42 -8.03
N SER A 111 -7.07 12.74 -7.19
CA SER A 111 -8.41 13.14 -7.63
C SER A 111 -8.39 14.37 -8.55
N ASP A 112 -7.46 15.28 -8.30
CA ASP A 112 -7.35 16.58 -8.99
C ASP A 112 -6.18 16.62 -9.99
N SER A 113 -5.49 15.49 -10.21
CA SER A 113 -4.35 15.42 -11.12
C SER A 113 -4.77 15.28 -12.58
N LEU A 114 -3.90 15.74 -13.48
CA LEU A 114 -4.04 15.49 -14.91
C LEU A 114 -4.10 13.97 -15.15
N ARG A 115 -5.06 13.57 -15.99
CA ARG A 115 -5.26 12.15 -16.35
C ARG A 115 -4.41 11.71 -17.54
N SER A 116 -3.48 12.54 -17.98
CA SER A 116 -2.56 12.23 -19.07
C SER A 116 -1.21 12.84 -18.85
N VAL A 117 -0.15 12.09 -19.19
CA VAL A 117 1.26 12.49 -19.13
C VAL A 117 1.85 12.32 -20.53
N ALA A 118 2.56 13.32 -21.02
CA ALA A 118 3.29 13.26 -22.28
C ALA A 118 4.78 13.03 -22.00
N ILE A 119 5.35 11.96 -22.54
CA ILE A 119 6.77 11.65 -22.45
C ILE A 119 7.34 11.69 -23.87
N ILE A 120 8.28 12.61 -24.09
CA ILE A 120 8.99 12.74 -25.38
C ILE A 120 10.33 12.01 -25.24
N LEU A 121 10.55 11.01 -26.08
CA LEU A 121 11.77 10.20 -26.17
C LEU A 121 12.74 10.80 -27.17
#